data_36658621f9431dcdc68eb1e753d79d9d
#
_entry.id   36658621f9431dcdc68eb1e753d79d9d
#
_cell.length_a   1.000
_cell.length_b   1.000
_cell.length_c   1.000
_cell.angle_alpha   90.00
_cell.angle_beta   90.00
_cell.angle_gamma   90.00
#
_symmetry.space_group_name_H-M   'P 1'
#
loop_
_entity.id
_entity.type
_entity.pdbx_description
1 polymer ?
#
loop_
_entity_poly.entity_id
_entity_poly.type
_entity_poly.pdbx_seq_one_letter_code
_entity_poly.pdbx_strand_id
1 'polypeptide(L)'
;MEKVMLAIGKFKEGEGHFEKFMSFMQSEEGMAERRKVAHVEKTVPGILPDKSGVMFKVHVHDEQAMKEFVSGRNPAMKPIYDECVESIQLFELSEVDIG
;
A
#
# COMPACT_ATOMS: atom_id res chain seq x y z
N MET A 1 -6.51 15.59 -10.25
CA MET A 1 -7.30 15.59 -9.01
C MET A 1 -7.00 14.35 -8.20
N GLU A 2 -6.76 14.50 -6.92
CA GLU A 2 -6.46 13.36 -6.06
C GLU A 2 -7.72 12.59 -5.71
N LYS A 3 -7.60 11.27 -5.69
CA LYS A 3 -8.69 10.39 -5.28
C LYS A 3 -8.27 9.68 -4.00
N VAL A 4 -9.14 9.67 -2.99
CA VAL A 4 -8.84 8.98 -1.75
C VAL A 4 -9.19 7.50 -1.89
N MET A 5 -8.22 6.64 -1.58
CA MET A 5 -8.39 5.20 -1.70
C MET A 5 -7.88 4.50 -0.44
N LEU A 6 -8.36 3.30 -0.19
CA LEU A 6 -7.93 2.47 0.94
C LEU A 6 -7.33 1.18 0.38
N ALA A 7 -6.09 0.92 0.74
CA ALA A 7 -5.41 -0.32 0.41
C ALA A 7 -5.28 -1.17 1.67
N ILE A 8 -5.67 -2.43 1.60
CA ILE A 8 -5.54 -3.38 2.71
C ILE A 8 -4.76 -4.58 2.20
N GLY A 9 -3.59 -4.81 2.79
CA GLY A 9 -2.73 -5.93 2.41
C GLY A 9 -2.58 -6.90 3.55
N LYS A 10 -2.62 -8.21 3.23
CA LYS A 10 -2.33 -9.27 4.19
C LYS A 10 -1.02 -9.94 3.82
N PHE A 11 -0.25 -10.27 4.83
CA PHE A 11 1.04 -10.91 4.63
C PHE A 11 0.91 -12.44 4.62
N LYS A 12 1.86 -13.08 3.93
CA LYS A 12 1.97 -14.53 3.96
C LYS A 12 2.32 -14.99 5.37
N GLU A 13 2.00 -16.24 5.68
CA GLU A 13 2.40 -16.84 6.96
C GLU A 13 3.93 -16.88 7.06
N GLY A 14 4.42 -16.71 8.28
CA GLY A 14 5.86 -16.70 8.56
C GLY A 14 6.28 -15.40 9.22
N GLU A 15 7.49 -15.42 9.78
CA GLU A 15 8.03 -14.28 10.51
C GLU A 15 8.74 -13.30 9.58
N GLY A 16 8.70 -12.03 9.97
CA GLY A 16 9.50 -11.00 9.32
C GLY A 16 8.90 -10.37 8.08
N HIS A 17 7.76 -10.84 7.60
CA HIS A 17 7.15 -10.28 6.38
C HIS A 17 6.73 -8.82 6.57
N PHE A 18 6.14 -8.50 7.72
CA PHE A 18 5.75 -7.14 8.04
C PHE A 18 6.96 -6.20 8.03
N GLU A 19 8.01 -6.57 8.78
CA GLU A 19 9.21 -5.73 8.90
C GLU A 19 9.90 -5.55 7.57
N LYS A 20 9.99 -6.60 6.77
CA LYS A 20 10.63 -6.53 5.46
C LYS A 20 9.84 -5.65 4.50
N PHE A 21 8.52 -5.81 4.47
CA PHE A 21 7.66 -4.99 3.63
C PHE A 21 7.74 -3.51 4.01
N MET A 22 7.62 -3.21 5.30
CA MET A 22 7.66 -1.82 5.76
C MET A 22 9.03 -1.19 5.53
N SER A 23 10.10 -1.95 5.73
CA SER A 23 11.45 -1.49 5.46
C SER A 23 11.62 -1.10 3.99
N PHE A 24 11.10 -1.92 3.07
CA PHE A 24 11.13 -1.60 1.66
C PHE A 24 10.32 -0.34 1.35
N MET A 25 9.11 -0.24 1.91
CA MET A 25 8.24 0.92 1.68
C MET A 25 8.86 2.23 2.15
N GLN A 26 9.73 2.17 3.16
CA GLN A 26 10.41 3.33 3.71
C GLN A 26 11.77 3.58 3.07
N SER A 27 12.24 2.68 2.21
CA SER A 27 13.51 2.85 1.51
C SER A 27 13.40 3.94 0.44
N GLU A 28 14.53 4.41 -0.07
CA GLU A 28 14.55 5.40 -1.15
C GLU A 28 13.78 4.89 -2.37
N GLU A 29 14.01 3.62 -2.74
CA GLU A 29 13.32 3.02 -3.89
C GLU A 29 11.82 2.94 -3.65
N GLY A 30 11.41 2.45 -2.48
CA GLY A 30 9.99 2.34 -2.12
C GLY A 30 9.31 3.71 -2.09
N MET A 31 9.96 4.70 -1.49
CA MET A 31 9.41 6.06 -1.43
C MET A 31 9.27 6.67 -2.82
N ALA A 32 10.25 6.46 -3.69
CA ALA A 32 10.20 6.96 -5.06
C ALA A 32 9.00 6.36 -5.82
N GLU A 33 8.78 5.05 -5.69
CA GLU A 33 7.65 4.39 -6.33
C GLU A 33 6.32 4.86 -5.76
N ARG A 34 6.24 5.07 -4.45
CA ARG A 34 5.03 5.58 -3.79
C ARG A 34 4.68 6.99 -4.27
N ARG A 35 5.69 7.84 -4.44
CA ARG A 35 5.46 9.22 -4.92
C ARG A 35 4.95 9.29 -6.34
N LYS A 36 5.23 8.29 -7.17
CA LYS A 36 4.73 8.23 -8.53
C LYS A 36 3.22 8.07 -8.59
N VAL A 37 2.62 7.47 -7.57
CA VAL A 37 1.20 7.10 -7.59
C VAL A 37 0.35 7.91 -6.61
N ALA A 38 0.94 8.46 -5.56
CA ALA A 38 0.17 9.10 -4.49
C ALA A 38 0.95 10.23 -3.81
N HIS A 39 0.20 11.06 -3.10
CA HIS A 39 0.77 12.11 -2.26
C HIS A 39 1.19 11.51 -0.92
N VAL A 40 2.45 11.09 -0.83
CA VAL A 40 2.96 10.29 0.27
C VAL A 40 2.75 10.94 1.64
N GLU A 41 2.91 12.26 1.72
CA GLU A 41 2.79 13.01 2.97
C GLU A 41 1.37 12.97 3.56
N LYS A 42 0.38 12.64 2.74
CA LYS A 42 -1.02 12.52 3.19
C LYS A 42 -1.42 11.07 3.50
N THR A 43 -0.51 10.13 3.33
CA THR A 43 -0.81 8.72 3.59
C THR A 43 -1.01 8.49 5.08
N VAL A 44 -2.08 7.77 5.43
CA VAL A 44 -2.33 7.35 6.81
C VAL A 44 -2.19 5.84 6.88
N PRO A 45 -1.10 5.33 7.47
CA PRO A 45 -0.89 3.88 7.59
C PRO A 45 -1.53 3.33 8.86
N GLY A 46 -1.86 2.04 8.83
CA GLY A 46 -2.32 1.31 10.00
C GLY A 46 -1.82 -0.12 9.94
N ILE A 47 -1.71 -0.74 11.11
CA ILE A 47 -1.23 -2.11 11.25
C ILE A 47 -2.40 -2.99 11.70
N LEU A 48 -2.63 -4.10 10.98
CA LEU A 48 -3.64 -5.08 11.38
C LEU A 48 -3.16 -5.87 12.60
N PRO A 49 -4.09 -6.46 13.39
CA PRO A 49 -3.69 -7.21 14.58
C PRO A 49 -2.62 -8.26 14.28
N ASP A 50 -1.70 -8.40 15.22
CA ASP A 50 -0.58 -9.36 15.16
C ASP A 50 0.34 -9.15 13.95
N LYS A 51 0.36 -7.93 13.41
CA LYS A 51 1.14 -7.61 12.21
C LYS A 51 0.79 -8.53 11.04
N SER A 52 -0.45 -8.99 10.99
CA SER A 52 -0.93 -9.88 9.92
C SER A 52 -1.13 -9.16 8.60
N GLY A 53 -1.16 -7.84 8.63
CA GLY A 53 -1.33 -7.03 7.44
C GLY A 53 -1.19 -5.55 7.74
N VAL A 54 -1.41 -4.74 6.71
CA VAL A 54 -1.36 -3.29 6.80
C VAL A 54 -2.53 -2.68 6.06
N MET A 55 -2.90 -1.46 6.45
CA MET A 55 -3.83 -0.65 5.67
C MET A 55 -3.20 0.71 5.41
N PHE A 56 -3.53 1.28 4.27
CA PHE A 56 -3.09 2.62 3.91
C PHE A 56 -4.27 3.39 3.33
N LYS A 57 -4.59 4.52 3.96
CA LYS A 57 -5.48 5.50 3.34
C LYS A 57 -4.59 6.42 2.53
N VAL A 58 -4.77 6.45 1.21
CA VAL A 58 -3.85 7.13 0.29
C VAL A 58 -4.59 8.15 -0.55
N HIS A 59 -3.90 9.24 -0.89
CA HIS A 59 -4.39 10.28 -1.80
C HIS A 59 -3.70 10.05 -3.14
N VAL A 60 -4.42 9.38 -4.05
CA VAL A 60 -3.88 8.87 -5.31
C VAL A 60 -4.03 9.93 -6.41
N HIS A 61 -2.94 10.23 -7.10
CA HIS A 61 -2.98 11.16 -8.24
C HIS A 61 -2.89 10.43 -9.59
N ASP A 62 -2.59 9.13 -9.59
CA ASP A 62 -2.58 8.29 -10.79
C ASP A 62 -3.21 6.94 -10.46
N GLU A 63 -4.51 6.81 -10.72
CA GLU A 63 -5.27 5.63 -10.33
C GLU A 63 -4.79 4.37 -11.04
N GLN A 64 -4.46 4.44 -12.32
CA GLN A 64 -3.99 3.28 -13.05
C GLN A 64 -2.64 2.80 -12.50
N ALA A 65 -1.73 3.73 -12.22
CA ALA A 65 -0.45 3.39 -11.63
C ALA A 65 -0.63 2.79 -10.22
N MET A 66 -1.61 3.28 -9.46
CA MET A 66 -1.90 2.73 -8.14
C MET A 66 -2.40 1.28 -8.23
N LYS A 67 -3.25 0.99 -9.20
CA LYS A 67 -3.73 -0.37 -9.42
C LYS A 67 -2.58 -1.31 -9.78
N GLU A 68 -1.66 -0.87 -10.60
CA GLU A 68 -0.47 -1.65 -10.94
C GLU A 68 0.44 -1.84 -9.73
N PHE A 69 0.58 -0.79 -8.93
CA PHE A 69 1.38 -0.82 -7.71
C PHE A 69 0.89 -1.90 -6.74
N VAL A 70 -0.42 -1.91 -6.45
CA VAL A 70 -0.97 -2.86 -5.47
C VAL A 70 -1.15 -4.26 -6.03
N SER A 71 -1.22 -4.44 -7.34
CA SER A 71 -1.35 -5.76 -7.95
C SER A 71 -0.01 -6.47 -8.12
N GLY A 72 1.10 -5.80 -7.79
CA GLY A 72 2.43 -6.35 -7.97
C GLY A 72 2.92 -6.33 -9.41
N ARG A 73 2.25 -5.61 -10.30
CA ARG A 73 2.68 -5.47 -11.69
C ARG A 73 3.81 -4.48 -11.88
N ASN A 74 4.02 -3.60 -10.90
CA ASN A 74 5.13 -2.68 -10.93
C ASN A 74 6.43 -3.48 -10.73
N PRO A 75 7.38 -3.47 -11.69
CA PRO A 75 8.59 -4.31 -11.58
C PRO A 75 9.42 -4.04 -10.33
N ALA A 76 9.43 -2.80 -9.84
CA ALA A 76 10.17 -2.46 -8.61
C ALA A 76 9.53 -3.07 -7.37
N MET A 77 8.20 -3.24 -7.37
CA MET A 77 7.46 -3.75 -6.22
C MET A 77 7.24 -5.25 -6.26
N LYS A 78 7.33 -5.86 -7.44
CA LYS A 78 7.02 -7.28 -7.61
C LYS A 78 7.79 -8.20 -6.67
N PRO A 79 9.12 -8.06 -6.50
CA PRO A 79 9.84 -8.98 -5.62
C PRO A 79 9.36 -8.94 -4.17
N ILE A 80 9.10 -7.76 -3.62
CA ILE A 80 8.65 -7.65 -2.22
C ILE A 80 7.21 -8.16 -2.06
N TYR A 81 6.36 -7.93 -3.05
CA TYR A 81 5.00 -8.45 -3.02
C TYR A 81 5.00 -9.98 -3.12
N ASP A 82 5.78 -10.54 -4.05
CA ASP A 82 5.85 -12.00 -4.23
C ASP A 82 6.36 -12.69 -2.96
N GLU A 83 7.25 -12.04 -2.23
CA GLU A 83 7.83 -12.62 -1.02
C GLU A 83 6.94 -12.47 0.20
N CYS A 84 6.31 -11.31 0.39
CA CYS A 84 5.67 -10.96 1.66
C CYS A 84 4.15 -10.92 1.63
N VAL A 85 3.54 -10.57 0.50
CA VAL A 85 2.12 -10.24 0.44
C VAL A 85 1.31 -11.41 -0.09
N GLU A 86 0.33 -11.87 0.69
CA GLU A 86 -0.60 -12.92 0.26
C GLU A 86 -1.72 -12.35 -0.57
N SER A 87 -2.30 -11.25 -0.12
CA SER A 87 -3.39 -10.60 -0.83
C SER A 87 -3.39 -9.10 -0.56
N ILE A 88 -3.92 -8.35 -1.50
CA ILE A 88 -4.11 -6.92 -1.30
C ILE A 88 -5.43 -6.51 -1.96
N GLN A 89 -6.15 -5.62 -1.28
CA GLN A 89 -7.42 -5.08 -1.77
C GLN A 89 -7.31 -3.57 -1.84
N LEU A 90 -7.94 -2.99 -2.87
CA LEU A 90 -7.95 -1.56 -3.08
C LEU A 90 -9.39 -1.09 -3.21
N PHE A 91 -9.78 -0.13 -2.38
CA PHE A 91 -11.13 0.42 -2.35
C PHE A 91 -11.11 1.91 -2.65
N GLU A 92 -12.07 2.37 -3.43
CA GLU A 92 -12.31 3.79 -3.58
C GLU A 92 -13.15 4.26 -2.39
N LEU A 93 -12.73 5.37 -1.76
CA LEU A 93 -13.43 5.91 -0.61
C LEU A 93 -14.20 7.17 -1.01
N SER A 94 -15.44 7.25 -0.53
CA SER A 94 -16.25 8.46 -0.63
C SER A 94 -16.46 9.02 0.77
N GLU A 95 -16.41 10.34 0.89
CA GLU A 95 -16.66 10.99 2.17
C GLU A 95 -18.13 10.87 2.53
N VAL A 96 -18.38 10.60 3.81
CA VAL A 96 -19.73 10.53 4.37
C VAL A 96 -19.75 11.37 5.63
N ASP A 97 -20.73 12.26 5.71
CA ASP A 97 -20.95 13.04 6.91
C ASP A 97 -21.90 12.26 7.82
N ILE A 98 -21.41 11.80 8.93
CA ILE A 98 -22.20 11.01 9.88
C ILE A 98 -22.51 11.78 11.17
N GLY A 99 -22.38 13.08 11.09
CA GLY A 99 -22.70 13.96 12.19
C GLY A 99 -21.56 14.31 13.07
#